data_cf767ce27d7044c0a6c8bf34872fdbc0
#
_entry.id   cf767ce27d7044c0a6c8bf34872fdbc0
#
_cell.length_a   1.000
_cell.length_b   1.000
_cell.length_c   1.000
_cell.angle_alpha   90.00
_cell.angle_beta   90.00
_cell.angle_gamma   90.00
#
_symmetry.space_group_name_H-M   'P 1'
#
loop_
_entity.id
_entity.type
_entity.pdbx_description
1 polymer ?
#
loop_
_entity_poly.entity_id
_entity_poly.type
_entity_poly.pdbx_seq_one_letter_code
_entity_poly.pdbx_strand_id
1 'polypeptide(L)'
;MVAALGILALPAVAMAEEISGPIPDASRVVSIGGSITEIIYDLGEEGRLVGRDTTSVFPEAAHKIPDVGYMRALSPEGVLSINPTAIIAVEGSGPREAIDVLKKASVPFVFVPENYTAESVSEKIRIVGKALGVDDKAEKLSAKIEQKLAAAKAETKDIKTRKRVLFVLSTTGGKIMAAGTKTAADGIIELAGADNVVTGYSGYKTMTEEAILTAQPDVILVMDIHGPRATTDADLLANKAIAATPAGQARNIVRMGGQYLLGFGPRTAEAVHDLAKAFYGSEVSQ
;
A
#
# COMPACT_ATOMS: atom_id res chain seq x y z
N MET A 1 50.01 -26.86 9.50
CA MET A 1 49.26 -25.73 8.95
C MET A 1 47.98 -26.27 8.29
N VAL A 2 46.85 -26.16 8.95
CA VAL A 2 45.56 -26.59 8.42
C VAL A 2 44.79 -25.30 8.07
N ALA A 3 44.53 -25.08 6.79
CA ALA A 3 43.74 -23.94 6.31
C ALA A 3 42.25 -24.25 6.47
N ALA A 4 41.57 -23.51 7.32
CA ALA A 4 40.12 -23.58 7.45
C ALA A 4 39.48 -22.73 6.33
N LEU A 5 38.79 -23.40 5.41
CA LEU A 5 37.94 -22.75 4.38
C LEU A 5 36.62 -22.32 5.05
N GLY A 6 36.46 -21.03 5.28
CA GLY A 6 35.21 -20.46 5.72
C GLY A 6 34.22 -20.40 4.54
N ILE A 7 33.14 -21.17 4.62
CA ILE A 7 32.01 -21.09 3.69
C ILE A 7 31.19 -19.87 4.10
N LEU A 8 31.24 -18.79 3.30
CA LEU A 8 30.27 -17.69 3.39
C LEU A 8 28.92 -18.19 2.88
N ALA A 9 27.97 -18.38 3.78
CA ALA A 9 26.57 -18.58 3.43
C ALA A 9 25.98 -17.22 2.98
N LEU A 10 25.73 -17.05 1.69
CA LEU A 10 24.94 -15.96 1.15
C LEU A 10 23.50 -16.14 1.65
N PRO A 11 22.83 -15.05 2.07
CA PRO A 11 21.41 -15.13 2.41
C PRO A 11 20.64 -15.49 1.14
N ALA A 12 19.85 -16.57 1.19
CA ALA A 12 18.90 -16.92 0.14
C ALA A 12 17.85 -15.81 0.09
N VAL A 13 17.91 -14.98 -0.94
CA VAL A 13 16.80 -14.10 -1.34
C VAL A 13 15.67 -15.06 -1.73
N ALA A 14 14.59 -15.05 -0.96
CA ALA A 14 13.37 -15.77 -1.32
C ALA A 14 12.86 -15.14 -2.62
N MET A 15 13.14 -15.78 -3.74
CA MET A 15 12.55 -15.47 -5.03
C MET A 15 11.04 -15.67 -4.88
N ALA A 16 10.25 -14.63 -5.18
CA ALA A 16 8.81 -14.78 -5.37
C ALA A 16 8.62 -15.90 -6.39
N GLU A 17 7.78 -16.89 -6.07
CA GLU A 17 7.45 -17.99 -6.98
C GLU A 17 6.71 -17.37 -8.17
N GLU A 18 7.40 -17.18 -9.29
CA GLU A 18 6.80 -16.65 -10.52
C GLU A 18 5.69 -17.60 -10.95
N ILE A 19 4.48 -17.05 -11.11
CA ILE A 19 3.36 -17.82 -11.63
C ILE A 19 3.70 -18.22 -13.05
N SER A 20 3.87 -19.53 -13.29
CA SER A 20 4.24 -20.06 -14.60
C SER A 20 3.12 -19.98 -15.63
N GLY A 21 1.85 -19.71 -15.22
CA GLY A 21 0.68 -19.62 -16.09
C GLY A 21 -0.59 -19.26 -15.33
N PRO A 22 -1.75 -19.24 -16.01
CA PRO A 22 -3.04 -18.97 -15.36
C PRO A 22 -3.41 -20.06 -14.36
N ILE A 23 -4.18 -19.68 -13.34
CA ILE A 23 -4.79 -20.64 -12.41
C ILE A 23 -5.81 -21.48 -13.20
N PRO A 24 -5.75 -22.81 -13.13
CA PRO A 24 -6.63 -23.69 -13.92
C PRO A 24 -8.12 -23.45 -13.69
N ASP A 25 -8.50 -23.15 -12.45
CA ASP A 25 -9.86 -22.73 -12.09
C ASP A 25 -9.79 -21.47 -11.21
N ALA A 26 -10.03 -20.33 -11.81
CA ALA A 26 -10.16 -19.04 -11.14
C ALA A 26 -11.62 -18.53 -11.22
N SER A 27 -12.60 -19.41 -11.11
CA SER A 27 -14.02 -19.04 -11.15
C SER A 27 -14.54 -18.48 -9.82
N ARG A 28 -13.86 -18.80 -8.70
CA ARG A 28 -14.22 -18.36 -7.33
C ARG A 28 -13.00 -17.83 -6.61
N VAL A 29 -12.74 -16.55 -6.79
CA VAL A 29 -11.52 -15.89 -6.31
C VAL A 29 -11.76 -15.20 -4.98
N VAL A 30 -10.87 -15.41 -4.00
CA VAL A 30 -10.71 -14.54 -2.83
C VAL A 30 -9.56 -13.58 -3.11
N SER A 31 -9.85 -12.28 -3.07
CA SER A 31 -8.85 -11.21 -3.15
C SER A 31 -8.48 -10.70 -1.77
N ILE A 32 -7.19 -10.66 -1.46
CA ILE A 32 -6.65 -10.17 -0.18
C ILE A 32 -5.73 -8.99 -0.47
N GLY A 33 -6.12 -7.81 0.00
CA GLY A 33 -5.52 -6.52 -0.30
C GLY A 33 -6.35 -5.68 -1.26
N GLY A 34 -6.65 -4.43 -0.86
CA GLY A 34 -7.52 -3.52 -1.62
C GLY A 34 -7.09 -3.28 -3.05
N SER A 35 -5.77 -3.27 -3.34
CA SER A 35 -5.25 -3.15 -4.71
C SER A 35 -5.59 -4.36 -5.59
N ILE A 36 -5.57 -5.57 -5.02
CA ILE A 36 -5.91 -6.79 -5.77
C ILE A 36 -7.38 -6.76 -6.18
N THR A 37 -8.26 -6.42 -5.24
CA THR A 37 -9.70 -6.29 -5.51
C THR A 37 -9.95 -5.25 -6.61
N GLU A 38 -9.33 -4.07 -6.50
CA GLU A 38 -9.47 -2.98 -7.47
C GLU A 38 -8.98 -3.40 -8.87
N ILE A 39 -7.84 -4.08 -8.96
CA ILE A 39 -7.32 -4.61 -10.23
C ILE A 39 -8.31 -5.59 -10.86
N ILE A 40 -8.89 -6.50 -10.08
CA ILE A 40 -9.85 -7.50 -10.59
C ILE A 40 -11.10 -6.81 -11.16
N TYR A 41 -11.59 -5.74 -10.51
CA TYR A 41 -12.67 -4.90 -11.03
C TYR A 41 -12.27 -4.19 -12.34
N ASP A 42 -11.09 -3.58 -12.39
CA ASP A 42 -10.63 -2.84 -13.57
C ASP A 42 -10.33 -3.76 -14.77
N LEU A 43 -10.05 -5.03 -14.52
CA LEU A 43 -9.95 -6.06 -15.55
C LEU A 43 -11.33 -6.56 -16.04
N GLY A 44 -12.44 -6.19 -15.35
CA GLY A 44 -13.79 -6.66 -15.65
C GLY A 44 -14.01 -8.13 -15.28
N GLU A 45 -13.33 -8.57 -14.20
CA GLU A 45 -13.36 -9.97 -13.72
C GLU A 45 -14.00 -10.08 -12.32
N GLU A 46 -14.70 -9.04 -11.87
CA GLU A 46 -15.37 -8.97 -10.58
C GLU A 46 -16.39 -10.07 -10.34
N GLY A 47 -16.98 -10.59 -11.42
CA GLY A 47 -17.91 -11.72 -11.34
C GLY A 47 -17.30 -13.01 -10.78
N ARG A 48 -15.97 -13.09 -10.71
CA ARG A 48 -15.24 -14.22 -10.09
C ARG A 48 -15.02 -14.04 -8.59
N LEU A 49 -15.20 -12.82 -8.06
CA LEU A 49 -14.94 -12.54 -6.64
C LEU A 49 -16.01 -13.15 -5.74
N VAL A 50 -15.59 -14.03 -4.84
CA VAL A 50 -16.45 -14.65 -3.82
C VAL A 50 -16.10 -14.19 -2.40
N GLY A 51 -14.94 -13.54 -2.22
CA GLY A 51 -14.49 -12.97 -0.96
C GLY A 51 -13.46 -11.87 -1.16
N ARG A 52 -13.45 -10.92 -0.22
CA ARG A 52 -12.48 -9.84 -0.14
C ARG A 52 -12.03 -9.62 1.29
N ASP A 53 -10.87 -9.02 1.50
CA ASP A 53 -10.46 -8.61 2.83
C ASP A 53 -11.09 -7.26 3.25
N THR A 54 -11.02 -6.93 4.54
CA THR A 54 -11.60 -5.70 5.12
C THR A 54 -11.05 -4.41 4.48
N THR A 55 -9.82 -4.41 3.94
CA THR A 55 -9.22 -3.22 3.32
C THR A 55 -9.70 -2.94 1.91
N SER A 56 -10.39 -3.90 1.30
CA SER A 56 -10.96 -3.81 -0.05
C SER A 56 -12.28 -3.04 -0.03
N VAL A 57 -12.21 -1.71 0.04
CA VAL A 57 -13.37 -0.81 0.16
C VAL A 57 -13.72 -0.09 -1.14
N PHE A 58 -12.97 -0.32 -2.21
CA PHE A 58 -13.23 0.25 -3.52
C PHE A 58 -13.12 -0.81 -4.63
N PRO A 59 -13.96 -0.71 -5.68
CA PRO A 59 -15.11 0.20 -5.80
C PRO A 59 -16.17 -0.09 -4.75
N GLU A 60 -17.15 0.80 -4.57
CA GLU A 60 -18.19 0.63 -3.55
C GLU A 60 -18.94 -0.71 -3.71
N ALA A 61 -19.06 -1.20 -4.95
CA ALA A 61 -19.64 -2.50 -5.24
C ALA A 61 -18.92 -3.66 -4.53
N ALA A 62 -17.63 -3.52 -4.18
CA ALA A 62 -16.88 -4.54 -3.44
C ALA A 62 -17.44 -4.81 -2.05
N HIS A 63 -18.14 -3.84 -1.43
CA HIS A 63 -18.82 -4.06 -0.15
C HIS A 63 -19.91 -5.13 -0.18
N LYS A 64 -20.40 -5.50 -1.37
CA LYS A 64 -21.38 -6.58 -1.54
C LYS A 64 -20.75 -7.98 -1.49
N ILE A 65 -19.41 -8.05 -1.62
CA ILE A 65 -18.64 -9.29 -1.58
C ILE A 65 -18.37 -9.65 -0.11
N PRO A 66 -18.53 -10.91 0.29
CA PRO A 66 -18.24 -11.39 1.64
C PRO A 66 -16.85 -10.94 2.14
N ASP A 67 -16.80 -10.44 3.38
CA ASP A 67 -15.58 -10.04 4.05
C ASP A 67 -14.96 -11.26 4.76
N VAL A 68 -13.70 -11.58 4.43
CA VAL A 68 -12.96 -12.71 5.02
C VAL A 68 -11.99 -12.27 6.14
N GLY A 69 -12.10 -11.02 6.58
CA GLY A 69 -11.29 -10.46 7.66
C GLY A 69 -10.15 -9.55 7.18
N TYR A 70 -9.40 -9.03 8.15
CA TYR A 70 -8.33 -8.07 7.87
C TYR A 70 -7.08 -8.75 7.31
N MET A 71 -6.53 -8.23 6.21
CA MET A 71 -5.41 -8.83 5.49
C MET A 71 -4.20 -9.23 6.35
N ARG A 72 -3.94 -8.54 7.47
CA ARG A 72 -2.84 -8.85 8.40
C ARG A 72 -3.24 -9.69 9.61
N ALA A 73 -4.51 -10.08 9.70
CA ALA A 73 -5.06 -10.90 10.76
C ALA A 73 -6.06 -11.93 10.19
N LEU A 74 -5.67 -12.58 9.08
CA LEU A 74 -6.49 -13.58 8.40
C LEU A 74 -6.71 -14.83 9.25
N SER A 75 -7.90 -15.41 9.14
CA SER A 75 -8.19 -16.75 9.58
C SER A 75 -8.26 -17.67 8.36
N PRO A 76 -7.43 -18.74 8.28
CA PRO A 76 -7.52 -19.71 7.20
C PRO A 76 -8.91 -20.33 7.07
N GLU A 77 -9.56 -20.61 8.19
CA GLU A 77 -10.93 -21.13 8.26
C GLU A 77 -11.92 -20.15 7.62
N GLY A 78 -11.83 -18.85 7.97
CA GLY A 78 -12.68 -17.79 7.37
C GLY A 78 -12.48 -17.69 5.86
N VAL A 79 -11.24 -17.72 5.38
CA VAL A 79 -10.94 -17.67 3.95
C VAL A 79 -11.42 -18.92 3.22
N LEU A 80 -11.24 -20.12 3.76
CA LEU A 80 -11.60 -21.38 3.11
C LEU A 80 -13.09 -21.70 3.21
N SER A 81 -13.82 -21.15 4.19
CA SER A 81 -15.24 -21.45 4.42
C SER A 81 -16.15 -21.08 3.25
N ILE A 82 -15.72 -20.14 2.41
CA ILE A 82 -16.50 -19.72 1.23
C ILE A 82 -16.16 -20.53 -0.03
N ASN A 83 -15.41 -21.63 0.11
CA ASN A 83 -15.04 -22.56 -0.97
C ASN A 83 -14.41 -21.85 -2.19
N PRO A 84 -13.29 -21.12 -2.01
CA PRO A 84 -12.60 -20.51 -3.14
C PRO A 84 -11.93 -21.56 -4.01
N THR A 85 -11.81 -21.28 -5.32
CA THR A 85 -10.98 -22.07 -6.25
C THR A 85 -9.63 -21.40 -6.49
N ALA A 86 -9.46 -20.15 -6.06
CA ALA A 86 -8.21 -19.41 -6.12
C ALA A 86 -8.13 -18.35 -5.01
N ILE A 87 -6.93 -18.08 -4.50
CA ILE A 87 -6.64 -17.00 -3.55
C ILE A 87 -5.53 -16.14 -4.15
N ILE A 88 -5.77 -14.84 -4.29
CA ILE A 88 -4.78 -13.86 -4.74
C ILE A 88 -4.56 -12.85 -3.62
N ALA A 89 -3.36 -12.80 -3.06
CA ALA A 89 -3.03 -11.99 -1.91
C ALA A 89 -1.83 -11.08 -2.18
N VAL A 90 -1.90 -9.83 -1.73
CA VAL A 90 -0.76 -8.92 -1.79
C VAL A 90 0.27 -9.28 -0.70
N GLU A 91 1.54 -9.06 -0.99
CA GLU A 91 2.62 -9.22 -0.03
C GLU A 91 2.38 -8.36 1.24
N GLY A 92 2.79 -8.89 2.41
CA GLY A 92 2.46 -8.30 3.70
C GLY A 92 1.12 -8.74 4.27
N SER A 93 0.37 -9.62 3.56
CA SER A 93 -0.77 -10.35 4.14
C SER A 93 -0.29 -11.36 5.17
N GLY A 94 -1.10 -11.60 6.21
CA GLY A 94 -0.69 -12.44 7.33
C GLY A 94 -1.80 -12.74 8.34
N PRO A 95 -1.47 -13.31 9.50
CA PRO A 95 -0.11 -13.65 9.95
C PRO A 95 0.54 -14.76 9.12
N ARG A 96 1.86 -14.90 9.24
CA ARG A 96 2.63 -15.88 8.46
C ARG A 96 2.07 -17.30 8.59
N GLU A 97 1.71 -17.67 9.79
CA GLU A 97 1.13 -19.00 10.10
C GLU A 97 -0.17 -19.24 9.32
N ALA A 98 -1.02 -18.22 9.19
CA ALA A 98 -2.25 -18.31 8.40
C ALA A 98 -1.93 -18.48 6.91
N ILE A 99 -0.97 -17.72 6.38
CA ILE A 99 -0.52 -17.84 4.98
C ILE A 99 0.05 -19.24 4.72
N ASP A 100 0.87 -19.78 5.63
CA ASP A 100 1.44 -21.12 5.50
C ASP A 100 0.37 -22.22 5.46
N VAL A 101 -0.73 -22.06 6.21
CA VAL A 101 -1.89 -22.96 6.16
C VAL A 101 -2.64 -22.82 4.83
N LEU A 102 -2.90 -21.60 4.37
CA LEU A 102 -3.58 -21.33 3.10
C LEU A 102 -2.80 -21.89 1.90
N LYS A 103 -1.46 -21.73 1.90
CA LYS A 103 -0.59 -22.30 0.85
C LYS A 103 -0.57 -23.83 0.82
N LYS A 104 -0.79 -24.49 1.97
CA LYS A 104 -0.88 -25.96 2.07
C LYS A 104 -2.28 -26.49 1.73
N ALA A 105 -3.27 -25.62 1.65
CA ALA A 105 -4.60 -26.02 1.20
C ALA A 105 -4.56 -26.40 -0.29
N SER A 106 -5.50 -27.24 -0.71
CA SER A 106 -5.61 -27.66 -2.12
C SER A 106 -6.14 -26.55 -3.06
N VAL A 107 -6.07 -25.30 -2.62
CA VAL A 107 -6.51 -24.12 -3.38
C VAL A 107 -5.27 -23.36 -3.85
N PRO A 108 -5.12 -23.09 -5.16
CA PRO A 108 -4.06 -22.26 -5.69
C PRO A 108 -3.97 -20.92 -4.97
N PHE A 109 -2.76 -20.59 -4.50
CA PHE A 109 -2.47 -19.36 -3.76
C PHE A 109 -1.41 -18.56 -4.49
N VAL A 110 -1.78 -17.34 -4.91
CA VAL A 110 -0.88 -16.41 -5.60
C VAL A 110 -0.51 -15.29 -4.65
N PHE A 111 0.79 -15.09 -4.43
CA PHE A 111 1.32 -13.99 -3.63
C PHE A 111 1.88 -12.91 -4.56
N VAL A 112 1.30 -11.72 -4.51
CA VAL A 112 1.65 -10.61 -5.41
C VAL A 112 2.62 -9.68 -4.70
N PRO A 113 3.85 -9.49 -5.21
CA PRO A 113 4.86 -8.63 -4.60
C PRO A 113 4.41 -7.18 -4.43
N GLU A 114 4.96 -6.49 -3.42
CA GLU A 114 4.66 -5.10 -3.11
C GLU A 114 5.93 -4.30 -2.78
N ASN A 115 6.33 -3.40 -3.69
CA ASN A 115 7.54 -2.60 -3.56
C ASN A 115 7.28 -1.09 -3.41
N TYR A 116 6.02 -0.67 -3.44
CA TYR A 116 5.59 0.73 -3.28
C TYR A 116 6.23 1.70 -4.30
N THR A 117 6.42 1.26 -5.54
CA THR A 117 6.92 2.07 -6.65
C THR A 117 5.89 2.16 -7.78
N ALA A 118 6.11 3.07 -8.74
CA ALA A 118 5.25 3.16 -9.93
C ALA A 118 5.27 1.86 -10.74
N GLU A 119 6.44 1.24 -10.87
CA GLU A 119 6.66 -0.01 -11.60
C GLU A 119 5.93 -1.17 -10.94
N SER A 120 5.91 -1.21 -9.59
CA SER A 120 5.23 -2.29 -8.85
C SER A 120 3.71 -2.30 -9.06
N VAL A 121 3.09 -1.15 -9.36
CA VAL A 121 1.66 -1.09 -9.71
C VAL A 121 1.39 -1.85 -11.00
N SER A 122 2.19 -1.60 -12.03
CA SER A 122 2.07 -2.26 -13.34
C SER A 122 2.37 -3.75 -13.27
N GLU A 123 3.41 -4.12 -12.53
CA GLU A 123 3.78 -5.52 -12.30
C GLU A 123 2.64 -6.28 -11.60
N LYS A 124 2.05 -5.68 -10.58
CA LYS A 124 0.90 -6.23 -9.85
C LYS A 124 -0.29 -6.49 -10.78
N ILE A 125 -0.60 -5.56 -11.68
CA ILE A 125 -1.67 -5.71 -12.67
C ILE A 125 -1.39 -6.91 -13.58
N ARG A 126 -0.15 -7.05 -14.07
CA ARG A 126 0.26 -8.17 -14.94
C ARG A 126 0.17 -9.52 -14.22
N ILE A 127 0.64 -9.58 -12.95
CA ILE A 127 0.58 -10.81 -12.16
C ILE A 127 -0.88 -11.24 -11.92
N VAL A 128 -1.77 -10.31 -11.56
CA VAL A 128 -3.20 -10.61 -11.37
C VAL A 128 -3.84 -11.04 -12.67
N GLY A 129 -3.56 -10.35 -13.78
CA GLY A 129 -4.06 -10.71 -15.11
C GLY A 129 -3.62 -12.10 -15.56
N LYS A 130 -2.34 -12.43 -15.36
CA LYS A 130 -1.80 -13.76 -15.64
C LYS A 130 -2.46 -14.84 -14.79
N ALA A 131 -2.65 -14.58 -13.50
CA ALA A 131 -3.34 -15.51 -12.60
C ALA A 131 -4.78 -15.80 -13.04
N LEU A 132 -5.47 -14.80 -13.58
CA LEU A 132 -6.85 -14.91 -14.06
C LEU A 132 -6.96 -15.37 -15.53
N GLY A 133 -5.83 -15.50 -16.27
CA GLY A 133 -5.81 -15.85 -17.69
C GLY A 133 -6.35 -14.75 -18.61
N VAL A 134 -6.12 -13.48 -18.25
CA VAL A 134 -6.60 -12.31 -19.01
C VAL A 134 -5.44 -11.33 -19.33
N ASP A 135 -4.32 -11.88 -19.77
CA ASP A 135 -3.07 -11.17 -20.03
C ASP A 135 -3.26 -9.94 -20.93
N ASP A 136 -4.02 -10.06 -22.02
CA ASP A 136 -4.29 -8.95 -22.95
C ASP A 136 -5.00 -7.76 -22.27
N LYS A 137 -5.93 -8.04 -21.35
CA LYS A 137 -6.59 -6.99 -20.57
C LYS A 137 -5.62 -6.35 -19.60
N ALA A 138 -4.78 -7.16 -18.94
CA ALA A 138 -3.80 -6.71 -17.99
C ALA A 138 -2.73 -5.82 -18.63
N GLU A 139 -2.23 -6.17 -19.83
CA GLU A 139 -1.26 -5.35 -20.57
C GLU A 139 -1.85 -3.99 -20.95
N LYS A 140 -3.10 -3.96 -21.43
CA LYS A 140 -3.79 -2.70 -21.77
C LYS A 140 -3.99 -1.81 -20.53
N LEU A 141 -4.41 -2.40 -19.40
CA LEU A 141 -4.61 -1.68 -18.15
C LEU A 141 -3.26 -1.17 -17.62
N SER A 142 -2.24 -2.02 -17.60
CA SER A 142 -0.89 -1.70 -17.15
C SER A 142 -0.31 -0.52 -17.94
N ALA A 143 -0.34 -0.57 -19.27
CA ALA A 143 0.15 0.52 -20.13
C ALA A 143 -0.59 1.85 -19.86
N LYS A 144 -1.91 1.80 -19.68
CA LYS A 144 -2.72 2.97 -19.32
C LYS A 144 -2.30 3.57 -17.98
N ILE A 145 -2.07 2.73 -16.97
CA ILE A 145 -1.68 3.17 -15.62
C ILE A 145 -0.24 3.70 -15.61
N GLU A 146 0.69 3.08 -16.33
CA GLU A 146 2.06 3.57 -16.52
C GLU A 146 2.07 4.99 -17.10
N GLN A 147 1.27 5.24 -18.14
CA GLN A 147 1.16 6.55 -18.75
C GLN A 147 0.63 7.60 -17.74
N LYS A 148 -0.41 7.26 -16.97
CA LYS A 148 -0.97 8.15 -15.96
C LYS A 148 0.03 8.44 -14.82
N LEU A 149 0.75 7.41 -14.33
CA LEU A 149 1.78 7.57 -13.31
C LEU A 149 2.94 8.44 -13.79
N ALA A 150 3.38 8.25 -15.03
CA ALA A 150 4.41 9.09 -15.62
C ALA A 150 3.97 10.56 -15.72
N ALA A 151 2.71 10.82 -16.12
CA ALA A 151 2.14 12.15 -16.17
C ALA A 151 2.07 12.78 -14.77
N ALA A 152 1.52 12.07 -13.77
CA ALA A 152 1.43 12.56 -12.40
C ALA A 152 2.79 12.88 -11.78
N LYS A 153 3.80 12.02 -11.99
CA LYS A 153 5.18 12.29 -11.54
C LYS A 153 5.80 13.51 -12.23
N ALA A 154 5.45 13.76 -13.49
CA ALA A 154 5.97 14.91 -14.23
C ALA A 154 5.47 16.25 -13.68
N GLU A 155 4.31 16.29 -13.01
CA GLU A 155 3.73 17.51 -12.44
C GLU A 155 4.64 18.17 -11.39
N THR A 156 5.46 17.40 -10.70
CA THR A 156 6.35 17.88 -9.63
C THR A 156 7.84 17.91 -10.02
N LYS A 157 8.18 17.58 -11.28
CA LYS A 157 9.58 17.50 -11.75
C LYS A 157 10.36 18.80 -11.61
N ASP A 158 9.70 19.94 -11.74
CA ASP A 158 10.31 21.26 -11.72
C ASP A 158 10.27 21.93 -10.34
N ILE A 159 9.71 21.26 -9.33
CA ILE A 159 9.67 21.72 -7.93
C ILE A 159 11.10 21.76 -7.38
N LYS A 160 11.56 22.98 -7.06
CA LYS A 160 12.92 23.22 -6.57
C LYS A 160 13.12 22.86 -5.11
N THR A 161 12.08 23.09 -4.29
CA THR A 161 12.11 22.81 -2.84
C THR A 161 11.02 21.80 -2.51
N ARG A 162 11.45 20.57 -2.26
CA ARG A 162 10.52 19.49 -1.93
C ARG A 162 9.94 19.70 -0.53
N LYS A 163 8.64 19.47 -0.38
CA LYS A 163 7.97 19.50 0.93
C LYS A 163 8.44 18.34 1.79
N ARG A 164 8.66 18.62 3.06
CA ARG A 164 9.03 17.66 4.09
C ARG A 164 7.75 17.13 4.74
N VAL A 165 7.45 15.86 4.50
CA VAL A 165 6.16 15.25 4.90
C VAL A 165 6.37 14.26 6.04
N LEU A 166 5.59 14.40 7.10
CA LEU A 166 5.47 13.42 8.18
C LEU A 166 4.15 12.65 7.99
N PHE A 167 4.23 11.37 7.65
CA PHE A 167 3.03 10.52 7.68
C PHE A 167 2.78 10.00 9.10
N VAL A 168 1.58 10.26 9.61
CA VAL A 168 1.11 9.78 10.91
C VAL A 168 0.06 8.69 10.72
N LEU A 169 0.38 7.48 11.18
CA LEU A 169 -0.53 6.35 11.15
C LEU A 169 -1.55 6.38 12.29
N SER A 170 -1.13 6.78 13.49
CA SER A 170 -2.01 6.89 14.67
C SER A 170 -1.42 7.79 15.73
N THR A 171 -2.31 8.29 16.61
CA THR A 171 -2.00 9.09 17.79
C THR A 171 -2.39 8.36 19.08
N THR A 172 -2.52 7.05 19.05
CA THR A 172 -3.02 6.24 20.18
C THR A 172 -2.21 6.47 21.45
N GLY A 173 -2.89 6.85 22.55
CA GLY A 173 -2.26 7.15 23.83
C GLY A 173 -1.34 8.37 23.78
N GLY A 174 -1.58 9.33 22.88
CA GLY A 174 -0.75 10.54 22.69
C GLY A 174 0.59 10.29 22.01
N LYS A 175 0.87 9.04 21.61
CA LYS A 175 2.11 8.65 20.92
C LYS A 175 1.94 8.73 19.42
N ILE A 176 2.87 9.36 18.73
CA ILE A 176 2.87 9.49 17.28
C ILE A 176 3.52 8.26 16.66
N MET A 177 2.71 7.42 16.01
CA MET A 177 3.23 6.34 15.18
C MET A 177 3.38 6.84 13.74
N ALA A 178 4.60 6.86 13.23
CA ALA A 178 4.92 7.39 11.92
C ALA A 178 5.52 6.34 10.98
N ALA A 179 5.39 6.60 9.68
CA ALA A 179 5.97 5.77 8.64
C ALA A 179 7.42 6.16 8.36
N GLY A 180 8.34 5.22 8.49
CA GLY A 180 9.70 5.30 7.99
C GLY A 180 9.81 4.81 6.55
N THR A 181 11.04 4.51 6.13
CA THR A 181 11.35 4.00 4.79
C THR A 181 10.70 2.63 4.52
N LYS A 182 10.59 2.26 3.24
CA LYS A 182 10.02 0.98 2.79
C LYS A 182 8.58 0.76 3.27
N THR A 183 7.77 1.81 3.23
CA THR A 183 6.33 1.77 3.52
C THR A 183 5.55 2.34 2.35
N ALA A 184 4.27 2.01 2.26
CA ALA A 184 3.39 2.61 1.26
C ALA A 184 3.33 4.14 1.38
N ALA A 185 3.37 4.66 2.61
CA ALA A 185 3.41 6.11 2.85
C ALA A 185 4.70 6.74 2.32
N ASP A 186 5.85 6.08 2.51
CA ASP A 186 7.15 6.53 1.98
C ASP A 186 7.12 6.61 0.45
N GLY A 187 6.69 5.51 -0.20
CA GLY A 187 6.62 5.46 -1.65
C GLY A 187 5.67 6.47 -2.28
N ILE A 188 4.47 6.67 -1.69
CA ILE A 188 3.50 7.63 -2.26
C ILE A 188 3.95 9.08 -2.06
N ILE A 189 4.61 9.41 -0.94
CA ILE A 189 5.21 10.72 -0.69
C ILE A 189 6.28 11.02 -1.74
N GLU A 190 7.16 10.05 -2.02
CA GLU A 190 8.19 10.16 -3.03
C GLU A 190 7.60 10.35 -4.44
N LEU A 191 6.61 9.54 -4.80
CA LEU A 191 5.90 9.65 -6.09
C LEU A 191 5.23 11.00 -6.29
N ALA A 192 4.71 11.61 -5.22
CA ALA A 192 4.12 12.95 -5.22
C ALA A 192 5.15 14.09 -5.20
N GLY A 193 6.45 13.77 -5.35
CA GLY A 193 7.52 14.77 -5.42
C GLY A 193 7.88 15.39 -4.08
N ALA A 194 7.58 14.76 -2.94
CA ALA A 194 7.90 15.23 -1.59
C ALA A 194 8.90 14.29 -0.90
N ASP A 195 9.40 14.70 0.26
CA ASP A 195 10.38 13.94 1.04
C ASP A 195 9.75 13.45 2.35
N ASN A 196 9.83 12.14 2.60
CA ASN A 196 9.49 11.61 3.92
C ASN A 196 10.55 12.05 4.94
N VAL A 197 10.15 12.73 6.00
CA VAL A 197 11.08 13.21 7.03
C VAL A 197 11.65 12.09 7.90
N VAL A 198 11.08 10.89 7.83
CA VAL A 198 11.46 9.75 8.68
C VAL A 198 12.32 8.77 7.87
N THR A 199 13.63 8.97 7.88
CA THR A 199 14.61 8.14 7.16
C THR A 199 15.43 7.20 8.05
N GLY A 200 15.37 7.39 9.37
CA GLY A 200 16.22 6.66 10.34
C GLY A 200 15.80 5.22 10.62
N TYR A 201 14.65 4.77 10.11
CA TYR A 201 14.18 3.38 10.26
C TYR A 201 13.24 2.98 9.12
N SER A 202 13.03 1.67 8.96
CA SER A 202 12.02 1.13 8.05
C SER A 202 10.77 0.67 8.79
N GLY A 203 9.63 0.69 8.09
CA GLY A 203 8.33 0.32 8.66
C GLY A 203 7.71 1.42 9.53
N TYR A 204 6.75 1.04 10.36
CA TYR A 204 6.01 1.96 11.21
C TYR A 204 6.50 1.87 12.64
N LYS A 205 6.92 3.00 13.24
CA LYS A 205 7.39 3.05 14.64
C LYS A 205 6.90 4.31 15.34
N THR A 206 6.86 4.24 16.66
CA THR A 206 6.60 5.42 17.51
C THR A 206 7.79 6.37 17.47
N MET A 207 7.53 7.64 17.19
CA MET A 207 8.54 8.72 17.27
C MET A 207 8.60 9.31 18.66
N THR A 208 9.80 9.75 19.09
CA THR A 208 9.97 10.59 20.25
C THR A 208 9.63 12.04 19.92
N GLU A 209 9.29 12.84 20.94
CA GLU A 209 9.04 14.27 20.75
C GLU A 209 10.26 15.01 20.16
N GLU A 210 11.47 14.65 20.61
CA GLU A 210 12.72 15.19 20.07
C GLU A 210 12.89 14.89 18.58
N ALA A 211 12.60 13.65 18.16
CA ALA A 211 12.67 13.25 16.75
C ALA A 211 11.66 14.02 15.88
N ILE A 212 10.44 14.27 16.40
CA ILE A 212 9.43 15.07 15.73
C ILE A 212 9.90 16.53 15.57
N LEU A 213 10.41 17.12 16.63
CA LEU A 213 10.93 18.50 16.61
C LEU A 213 12.13 18.64 15.65
N THR A 214 13.02 17.65 15.61
CA THR A 214 14.17 17.65 14.70
C THR A 214 13.73 17.46 13.24
N ALA A 215 12.68 16.67 13.01
CA ALA A 215 12.18 16.37 11.66
C ALA A 215 11.60 17.61 10.97
N GLN A 216 11.07 18.60 11.69
CA GLN A 216 10.54 19.88 11.15
C GLN A 216 9.69 19.66 9.86
N PRO A 217 8.59 18.89 9.88
CA PRO A 217 7.76 18.67 8.70
C PRO A 217 7.05 19.96 8.28
N ASP A 218 6.89 20.15 6.96
CA ASP A 218 6.07 21.20 6.34
C ASP A 218 4.60 20.76 6.22
N VAL A 219 4.37 19.44 6.17
CA VAL A 219 3.05 18.82 6.01
C VAL A 219 2.93 17.60 6.91
N ILE A 220 1.77 17.44 7.54
CA ILE A 220 1.37 16.19 8.19
C ILE A 220 0.39 15.47 7.26
N LEU A 221 0.74 14.29 6.81
CA LEU A 221 -0.12 13.43 6.01
C LEU A 221 -0.74 12.36 6.90
N VAL A 222 -2.07 12.20 6.81
CA VAL A 222 -2.82 11.26 7.64
C VAL A 222 -3.73 10.41 6.78
N MET A 223 -3.76 9.12 7.06
CA MET A 223 -4.76 8.24 6.48
C MET A 223 -6.13 8.55 7.08
N ASP A 224 -7.08 8.93 6.23
CA ASP A 224 -8.47 9.13 6.66
C ASP A 224 -9.15 7.78 6.87
N ILE A 225 -9.56 7.54 8.11
CA ILE A 225 -10.33 6.37 8.52
C ILE A 225 -11.52 6.84 9.33
N HIS A 226 -12.66 6.20 9.13
CA HIS A 226 -13.86 6.48 9.91
C HIS A 226 -13.93 5.62 11.16
N GLY A 227 -14.59 6.15 12.21
CA GLY A 227 -14.87 5.42 13.43
C GLY A 227 -13.93 5.73 14.61
N PRO A 228 -13.97 4.94 15.70
CA PRO A 228 -13.32 5.24 16.98
C PRO A 228 -11.78 5.30 16.93
N ARG A 229 -11.17 4.83 15.85
CA ARG A 229 -9.72 4.85 15.67
C ARG A 229 -9.23 5.99 14.76
N ALA A 230 -10.13 6.87 14.33
CA ALA A 230 -9.78 8.02 13.52
C ALA A 230 -8.87 8.96 14.30
N THR A 231 -7.74 9.34 13.69
CA THR A 231 -6.87 10.39 14.22
C THR A 231 -7.44 11.74 13.81
N THR A 232 -7.88 12.56 14.75
CA THR A 232 -8.40 13.90 14.47
C THR A 232 -7.29 14.94 14.42
N ASP A 233 -7.58 16.12 13.84
CA ASP A 233 -6.63 17.25 13.88
C ASP A 233 -6.39 17.72 15.32
N ALA A 234 -7.42 17.63 16.17
CA ALA A 234 -7.29 17.94 17.57
C ALA A 234 -6.32 16.98 18.28
N ASP A 235 -6.38 15.68 18.00
CA ASP A 235 -5.45 14.68 18.56
C ASP A 235 -4.01 14.93 18.11
N LEU A 236 -3.80 15.29 16.85
CA LEU A 236 -2.48 15.64 16.32
C LEU A 236 -1.92 16.89 17.01
N LEU A 237 -2.71 17.96 17.06
CA LEU A 237 -2.30 19.25 17.62
C LEU A 237 -2.25 19.27 19.15
N ALA A 238 -2.86 18.30 19.84
CA ALA A 238 -2.69 18.08 21.27
C ALA A 238 -1.26 17.59 21.61
N ASN A 239 -0.56 16.96 20.67
CA ASN A 239 0.85 16.62 20.85
C ASN A 239 1.70 17.88 20.68
N LYS A 240 2.40 18.30 21.76
CA LYS A 240 3.18 19.55 21.82
C LYS A 240 4.32 19.59 20.79
N ALA A 241 4.94 18.45 20.49
CA ALA A 241 6.01 18.37 19.51
C ALA A 241 5.46 18.62 18.11
N ILE A 242 4.32 17.98 17.75
CA ILE A 242 3.62 18.24 16.47
C ILE A 242 3.22 19.72 16.37
N ALA A 243 2.56 20.27 17.40
CA ALA A 243 2.12 21.66 17.40
C ALA A 243 3.25 22.68 17.23
N ALA A 244 4.47 22.34 17.63
CA ALA A 244 5.65 23.19 17.52
C ALA A 244 6.36 23.09 16.14
N THR A 245 5.99 22.14 15.29
CA THR A 245 6.54 22.02 13.93
C THR A 245 5.96 23.07 12.97
N PRO A 246 6.63 23.37 11.84
CA PRO A 246 6.05 24.24 10.80
C PRO A 246 4.66 23.77 10.35
N ALA A 247 4.48 22.46 10.13
CA ALA A 247 3.18 21.88 9.76
C ALA A 247 2.11 22.11 10.84
N GLY A 248 2.46 21.91 12.13
CA GLY A 248 1.54 22.11 13.24
C GLY A 248 1.12 23.56 13.41
N GLN A 249 2.07 24.50 13.33
CA GLN A 249 1.82 25.94 13.40
C GLN A 249 0.94 26.45 12.26
N ALA A 250 1.20 25.99 11.04
CA ALA A 250 0.41 26.32 9.86
C ALA A 250 -0.90 25.52 9.75
N ARG A 251 -1.13 24.53 10.63
CA ARG A 251 -2.22 23.55 10.54
C ARG A 251 -2.28 22.86 9.16
N ASN A 252 -1.11 22.61 8.58
CA ASN A 252 -0.99 21.99 7.28
C ASN A 252 -1.11 20.46 7.41
N ILE A 253 -2.35 19.98 7.48
CA ILE A 253 -2.71 18.58 7.65
C ILE A 253 -3.48 18.14 6.41
N VAL A 254 -2.91 17.18 5.68
CA VAL A 254 -3.51 16.58 4.49
C VAL A 254 -4.09 15.21 4.85
N ARG A 255 -5.34 14.95 4.43
CA ARG A 255 -6.05 13.70 4.68
C ARG A 255 -6.47 13.04 3.39
N MET A 256 -6.30 11.72 3.33
CA MET A 256 -6.69 10.94 2.17
C MET A 256 -7.14 9.54 2.59
N GLY A 257 -8.15 8.97 1.93
CA GLY A 257 -8.69 7.65 2.23
C GLY A 257 -7.65 6.53 2.15
N GLY A 258 -7.67 5.58 3.09
CA GLY A 258 -6.59 4.62 3.30
C GLY A 258 -6.24 3.78 2.08
N GLN A 259 -7.22 3.14 1.41
CA GLN A 259 -6.96 2.33 0.21
C GLN A 259 -6.48 3.21 -0.97
N TYR A 260 -7.01 4.42 -1.10
CA TYR A 260 -6.62 5.37 -2.14
C TYR A 260 -5.18 5.84 -1.96
N LEU A 261 -4.80 6.18 -0.71
CA LEU A 261 -3.48 6.69 -0.36
C LEU A 261 -2.39 5.60 -0.38
N LEU A 262 -2.69 4.42 0.17
CA LEU A 262 -1.68 3.41 0.49
C LEU A 262 -1.82 2.09 -0.29
N GLY A 263 -2.82 1.99 -1.17
CA GLY A 263 -3.16 0.74 -1.83
C GLY A 263 -2.21 0.34 -2.96
N PHE A 264 -1.56 1.29 -3.61
CA PHE A 264 -0.72 1.04 -4.79
C PHE A 264 -1.45 0.17 -5.83
N GLY A 265 -2.70 0.53 -6.09
CA GLY A 265 -3.57 -0.05 -7.11
C GLY A 265 -3.69 0.84 -8.34
N PRO A 266 -4.66 0.59 -9.23
CA PRO A 266 -4.89 1.35 -10.46
C PRO A 266 -5.08 2.85 -10.26
N ARG A 267 -5.59 3.30 -9.09
CA ARG A 267 -5.78 4.73 -8.77
C ARG A 267 -4.56 5.41 -8.15
N THR A 268 -3.40 4.77 -8.13
CA THR A 268 -2.18 5.39 -7.56
C THR A 268 -1.80 6.67 -8.28
N ALA A 269 -2.00 6.75 -9.60
CA ALA A 269 -1.70 7.96 -10.37
C ALA A 269 -2.55 9.15 -9.94
N GLU A 270 -3.85 8.94 -9.71
CA GLU A 270 -4.78 9.93 -9.20
C GLU A 270 -4.42 10.37 -7.77
N ALA A 271 -4.03 9.42 -6.91
CA ALA A 271 -3.58 9.72 -5.56
C ALA A 271 -2.28 10.56 -5.54
N VAL A 272 -1.34 10.27 -6.45
CA VAL A 272 -0.11 11.05 -6.64
C VAL A 272 -0.42 12.47 -7.09
N HIS A 273 -1.31 12.64 -8.08
CA HIS A 273 -1.78 13.96 -8.54
C HIS A 273 -2.41 14.76 -7.39
N ASP A 274 -3.35 14.17 -6.67
CA ASP A 274 -4.06 14.84 -5.58
C ASP A 274 -3.12 15.24 -4.44
N LEU A 275 -2.13 14.38 -4.11
CA LEU A 275 -1.10 14.71 -3.12
C LEU A 275 -0.19 15.84 -3.60
N ALA A 276 0.29 15.78 -4.85
CA ALA A 276 1.11 16.83 -5.42
C ALA A 276 0.40 18.19 -5.34
N LYS A 277 -0.89 18.21 -5.72
CA LYS A 277 -1.73 19.40 -5.61
C LYS A 277 -1.94 19.86 -4.17
N ALA A 278 -2.13 18.93 -3.22
CA ALA A 278 -2.26 19.24 -1.80
C ALA A 278 -0.96 19.81 -1.20
N PHE A 279 0.21 19.34 -1.64
CA PHE A 279 1.51 19.79 -1.15
C PHE A 279 1.97 21.13 -1.75
N TYR A 280 1.69 21.36 -3.03
CA TYR A 280 2.29 22.45 -3.80
C TYR A 280 1.27 23.45 -4.39
N GLY A 281 -0.02 23.12 -4.36
CA GLY A 281 -1.06 24.03 -4.86
C GLY A 281 -0.85 24.39 -6.34
N SER A 282 -0.71 25.69 -6.61
CA SER A 282 -0.52 26.23 -7.97
C SER A 282 0.89 26.05 -8.54
N GLU A 283 1.86 25.54 -7.77
CA GLU A 283 3.22 25.27 -8.24
C GLU A 283 3.30 23.97 -9.08
N VAL A 284 2.27 23.12 -9.00
CA VAL A 284 2.15 21.91 -9.81
C VAL A 284 1.87 22.31 -11.26
N SER A 285 2.69 21.81 -12.20
CA SER A 285 2.47 22.01 -13.63
C SER A 285 1.17 21.31 -14.07
N GLN A 286 0.34 22.04 -14.86
CA GLN A 286 -0.88 21.49 -15.44
C GLN A 286 -0.56 20.61 -16.65
#